data_aa992ffe186f3e4236e6a9488e641071
#
_entry.id   aa992ffe186f3e4236e6a9488e641071
#
_cell.length_a   1.000
_cell.length_b   1.000
_cell.length_c   1.000
_cell.angle_alpha   90.00
_cell.angle_beta   90.00
_cell.angle_gamma   90.00
#
_symmetry.space_group_name_H-M   'P 1'
#
loop_
_entity.id
_entity.type
_entity.pdbx_description
1 polymer ?
#
loop_
_entity_poly.entity_id
_entity_poly.type
_entity_poly.pdbx_seq_one_letter_code
_entity_poly.pdbx_strand_id
1 'polypeptide(L)'
;MIIGQVCLDTNTDWDGSISNVYGGAALYSGYASAAMCNHSAVLVKRNGDSVDLDDAYGKCHPITILPLDSADSTRMENVYFTADRDRRDCRCTSCIDAYTPDELAEIDATVCHVAGLVRGDIGSDVIMAAAKT
;
A
#
# COMPACT_ATOMS: atom_id res chain seq x y z
N MET A 1 0.36 -13.48 -3.92
CA MET A 1 -0.29 -12.18 -4.26
C MET A 1 -0.38 -11.32 -3.02
N ILE A 2 -0.01 -10.06 -3.09
CA ILE A 2 -0.25 -9.05 -2.06
C ILE A 2 -1.34 -8.12 -2.57
N ILE A 3 -2.32 -7.77 -1.74
CA ILE A 3 -3.46 -6.92 -2.10
C ILE A 3 -3.47 -5.73 -1.15
N GLY A 4 -3.35 -4.52 -1.68
CA GLY A 4 -3.33 -3.33 -0.84
C GLY A 4 -2.98 -2.05 -1.60
N GLN A 5 -2.43 -1.08 -0.90
CA GLN A 5 -2.16 0.24 -1.44
C GLN A 5 -0.76 0.72 -1.10
N VAL A 6 -0.23 1.58 -1.97
CA VAL A 6 0.90 2.45 -1.70
C VAL A 6 0.34 3.80 -1.26
N CYS A 7 0.81 4.33 -0.17
CA CYS A 7 0.41 5.66 0.31
C CYS A 7 1.54 6.68 0.13
N LEU A 8 1.14 7.95 0.17
CA LEU A 8 2.04 9.08 0.21
C LEU A 8 2.11 9.58 1.65
N ASP A 9 3.29 9.44 2.27
CA ASP A 9 3.53 9.86 3.64
C ASP A 9 4.26 11.20 3.65
N THR A 10 3.67 12.19 4.29
CA THR A 10 4.34 13.44 4.66
C THR A 10 4.76 13.33 6.12
N ASN A 11 6.06 13.28 6.35
CA ASN A 11 6.65 13.16 7.68
C ASN A 11 7.20 14.52 8.12
N THR A 12 6.75 15.02 9.26
CA THR A 12 7.33 16.17 9.94
C THR A 12 8.12 15.67 11.14
N ASP A 13 9.41 15.85 11.12
CA ASP A 13 10.29 15.43 12.22
C ASP A 13 10.23 16.42 13.40
N TRP A 14 10.73 15.98 14.54
CA TRP A 14 10.78 16.75 15.78
C TRP A 14 11.55 18.08 15.67
N ASP A 15 12.49 18.18 14.73
CA ASP A 15 13.24 19.40 14.42
C ASP A 15 12.55 20.31 13.39
N GLY A 16 11.36 19.92 12.93
CA GLY A 16 10.56 20.64 11.94
C GLY A 16 10.93 20.33 10.48
N SER A 17 11.87 19.44 10.22
CA SER A 17 12.18 18.99 8.86
C SER A 17 11.02 18.19 8.28
N ILE A 18 10.76 18.34 6.97
CA ILE A 18 9.65 17.69 6.27
C ILE A 18 10.21 16.80 5.17
N SER A 19 9.70 15.57 5.08
CA SER A 19 10.01 14.63 4.01
C SER A 19 8.74 13.99 3.46
N ASN A 20 8.72 13.73 2.14
CA ASN A 20 7.67 12.99 1.48
C ASN A 20 8.26 11.67 0.98
N VAL A 21 7.58 10.57 1.31
CA VAL A 21 8.04 9.22 0.95
C VAL A 21 6.83 8.35 0.57
N TYR A 22 7.07 7.31 -0.23
CA TYR A 22 6.10 6.25 -0.38
C TYR A 22 6.10 5.35 0.85
N GLY A 23 4.90 4.96 1.28
CA GLY A 23 4.67 4.07 2.40
C GLY A 23 3.56 3.06 2.10
N GLY A 24 3.06 2.45 3.15
CA GLY A 24 1.95 1.51 3.09
C GLY A 24 2.37 0.04 3.20
N ALA A 25 1.45 -0.76 3.75
CA ALA A 25 1.71 -2.16 4.04
C ALA A 25 2.00 -2.97 2.76
N ALA A 26 1.32 -2.68 1.64
CA ALA A 26 1.55 -3.37 0.37
C ALA A 26 2.95 -3.10 -0.20
N LEU A 27 3.49 -1.89 -0.03
CA LEU A 27 4.84 -1.55 -0.47
C LEU A 27 5.88 -2.41 0.26
N TYR A 28 5.88 -2.38 1.60
CA TYR A 28 6.86 -3.12 2.40
C TYR A 28 6.69 -4.63 2.29
N SER A 29 5.45 -5.14 2.23
CA SER A 29 5.19 -6.56 1.98
C SER A 29 5.66 -6.99 0.59
N GLY A 30 5.53 -6.12 -0.41
CA GLY A 30 6.06 -6.34 -1.76
C GLY A 30 7.57 -6.50 -1.76
N TYR A 31 8.30 -5.58 -1.13
CA TYR A 31 9.76 -5.67 -0.98
C TYR A 31 10.17 -6.95 -0.25
N ALA A 32 9.54 -7.28 0.88
CA ALA A 32 9.85 -8.47 1.64
C ALA A 32 9.58 -9.75 0.84
N SER A 33 8.44 -9.82 0.15
CA SER A 33 8.07 -10.97 -0.67
C SER A 33 9.02 -11.15 -1.86
N ALA A 34 9.36 -10.07 -2.57
CA ALA A 34 10.30 -10.13 -3.69
C ALA A 34 11.70 -10.59 -3.28
N ALA A 35 12.14 -10.25 -2.07
CA ALA A 35 13.42 -10.71 -1.54
C ALA A 35 13.45 -12.21 -1.22
N MET A 36 12.28 -12.84 -1.02
CA MET A 36 12.17 -14.23 -0.58
C MET A 36 11.60 -15.17 -1.64
N CYS A 37 10.88 -14.64 -2.64
CA CYS A 37 10.12 -15.42 -3.63
C CYS A 37 10.37 -14.92 -5.04
N ASN A 38 10.55 -15.85 -5.99
CA ASN A 38 10.72 -15.53 -7.41
C ASN A 38 9.40 -15.20 -8.15
N HIS A 39 8.26 -15.42 -7.51
CA HIS A 39 6.93 -15.25 -8.10
C HIS A 39 6.03 -14.43 -7.18
N SER A 40 6.41 -13.18 -6.94
CA SER A 40 5.62 -12.25 -6.16
C SER A 40 4.86 -11.29 -7.07
N ALA A 41 3.61 -11.02 -6.74
CA ALA A 41 2.79 -10.02 -7.40
C ALA A 41 2.06 -9.16 -6.36
N VAL A 42 1.85 -7.88 -6.71
CA VAL A 42 1.13 -6.91 -5.88
C VAL A 42 -0.02 -6.34 -6.70
N LEU A 43 -1.23 -6.49 -6.20
CA LEU A 43 -2.41 -5.77 -6.68
C LEU A 43 -2.51 -4.46 -5.91
N VAL A 44 -2.25 -3.34 -6.59
CA VAL A 44 -2.11 -2.02 -5.94
C VAL A 44 -3.16 -1.06 -6.47
N LYS A 45 -4.03 -0.60 -5.57
CA LYS A 45 -5.00 0.46 -5.88
C LYS A 45 -4.40 1.84 -5.57
N ARG A 46 -4.50 2.77 -6.53
CA ARG A 46 -3.94 4.12 -6.42
C ARG A 46 -4.53 5.08 -7.46
N ASN A 47 -4.37 6.37 -7.26
CA ASN A 47 -4.50 7.37 -8.32
C ASN A 47 -3.17 7.51 -9.08
N GLY A 48 -3.18 7.29 -10.40
CA GLY A 48 -1.99 7.27 -11.23
C GLY A 48 -1.25 8.60 -11.36
N ASP A 49 -1.96 9.71 -11.17
CA ASP A 49 -1.36 11.05 -11.22
C ASP A 49 -0.58 11.40 -9.95
N SER A 50 -0.82 10.68 -8.85
CA SER A 50 -0.22 10.98 -7.55
C SER A 50 0.77 9.93 -7.07
N VAL A 51 0.65 8.67 -7.49
CA VAL A 51 1.55 7.58 -7.09
C VAL A 51 2.16 6.94 -8.33
N ASP A 52 3.47 7.10 -8.49
CA ASP A 52 4.27 6.41 -9.48
C ASP A 52 4.75 5.07 -8.91
N LEU A 53 4.20 3.97 -9.44
CA LEU A 53 4.55 2.62 -8.99
C LEU A 53 5.93 2.17 -9.44
N ASP A 54 6.43 2.69 -10.57
CA ASP A 54 7.77 2.39 -11.05
C ASP A 54 8.82 3.04 -10.14
N ASP A 55 8.56 4.25 -9.63
CA ASP A 55 9.41 4.87 -8.62
C ASP A 55 9.27 4.16 -7.27
N ALA A 56 8.04 3.84 -6.83
CA ALA A 56 7.80 3.18 -5.55
C ALA A 56 8.44 1.78 -5.46
N TYR A 57 8.34 0.97 -6.52
CA TYR A 57 8.83 -0.41 -6.57
C TYR A 57 10.11 -0.59 -7.38
N GLY A 58 10.64 0.44 -8.01
CA GLY A 58 11.73 0.34 -9.00
C GLY A 58 13.04 -0.29 -8.51
N LYS A 59 13.21 -0.42 -7.18
CA LYS A 59 14.34 -1.12 -6.55
C LYS A 59 14.01 -2.55 -6.15
N CYS A 60 12.77 -2.99 -6.39
CA CYS A 60 12.24 -4.27 -5.94
C CYS A 60 12.18 -5.24 -7.12
N HIS A 61 13.06 -6.23 -7.18
CA HIS A 61 13.08 -7.22 -8.24
C HIS A 61 13.19 -8.65 -7.67
N PRO A 62 12.51 -9.62 -8.30
CA PRO A 62 11.43 -9.52 -9.29
C PRO A 62 10.06 -9.43 -8.64
N ILE A 63 9.25 -8.45 -9.01
CA ILE A 63 7.86 -8.32 -8.58
C ILE A 63 6.98 -7.95 -9.77
N THR A 64 5.80 -8.57 -9.87
CA THR A 64 4.77 -8.20 -10.83
C THR A 64 3.82 -7.21 -10.18
N ILE A 65 3.63 -6.03 -10.79
CA ILE A 65 2.73 -5.00 -10.29
C ILE A 65 1.47 -5.00 -11.14
N LEU A 66 0.32 -5.14 -10.49
CA LEU A 66 -1.01 -5.08 -11.10
C LEU A 66 -1.71 -3.82 -10.58
N PRO A 67 -1.70 -2.71 -11.34
CA PRO A 67 -2.30 -1.47 -10.88
C PRO A 67 -3.82 -1.50 -11.00
N LEU A 68 -4.51 -0.94 -10.03
CA LEU A 68 -5.92 -0.58 -10.07
C LEU A 68 -6.06 0.93 -9.89
N ASP A 69 -6.96 1.53 -10.66
CA ASP A 69 -7.22 2.95 -10.57
C ASP A 69 -8.17 3.28 -9.41
N SER A 70 -7.94 4.44 -8.80
CA SER A 70 -8.76 5.03 -7.74
C SER A 70 -8.91 6.53 -7.99
N ALA A 71 -9.99 7.10 -7.52
CA ALA A 71 -10.22 8.55 -7.62
C ALA A 71 -9.13 9.34 -6.88
N ASP A 72 -8.62 8.80 -5.77
CA ASP A 72 -7.52 9.39 -5.01
C ASP A 72 -6.54 8.30 -4.54
N SER A 73 -5.38 8.71 -4.01
CA SER A 73 -4.44 7.84 -3.30
C SER A 73 -4.51 8.11 -1.81
N THR A 74 -4.18 7.11 -1.02
CA THR A 74 -4.07 7.31 0.43
C THR A 74 -2.89 8.20 0.76
N ARG A 75 -3.15 9.21 1.60
CA ARG A 75 -2.17 10.18 2.10
C ARG A 75 -2.15 10.15 3.61
N MET A 76 -0.95 10.06 4.17
CA MET A 76 -0.72 10.05 5.60
C MET A 76 0.14 11.24 6.00
N GLU A 77 -0.25 11.93 7.07
CA GLU A 77 0.56 12.94 7.74
C GLU A 77 1.05 12.36 9.05
N ASN A 78 2.36 12.31 9.24
CA ASN A 78 3.01 11.86 10.46
C ASN A 78 3.79 13.02 11.08
N VAL A 79 3.50 13.35 12.33
CA VAL A 79 4.22 14.36 13.09
C VAL A 79 4.94 13.68 14.25
N TYR A 80 6.26 13.67 14.20
CA TYR A 80 7.12 13.07 15.22
C TYR A 80 7.50 14.10 16.28
N PHE A 81 7.38 13.74 17.56
CA PHE A 81 7.62 14.65 18.68
C PHE A 81 9.00 14.50 19.31
N THR A 82 9.69 13.40 19.00
CA THR A 82 10.98 13.05 19.59
C THR A 82 11.96 12.57 18.52
N ALA A 83 13.26 12.77 18.76
CA ALA A 83 14.33 12.40 17.83
C ALA A 83 14.42 10.88 17.58
N ASP A 84 13.99 10.05 18.52
CA ASP A 84 13.90 8.59 18.40
C ASP A 84 12.66 8.12 17.64
N ARG A 85 11.76 9.05 17.28
CA ARG A 85 10.49 8.79 16.57
C ARG A 85 9.55 7.83 17.28
N ASP A 86 9.69 7.61 18.58
CA ASP A 86 8.82 6.74 19.38
C ASP A 86 7.40 7.28 19.52
N ARG A 87 7.22 8.59 19.42
CA ARG A 87 5.94 9.26 19.58
C ARG A 87 5.60 10.07 18.35
N ARG A 88 4.45 9.78 17.78
CA ARG A 88 3.92 10.53 16.62
C ARG A 88 2.41 10.64 16.68
N ASP A 89 1.89 11.69 16.09
CA ASP A 89 0.54 11.74 15.58
C ASP A 89 0.52 11.26 14.13
N CYS A 90 -0.49 10.47 13.79
CA CYS A 90 -0.67 9.95 12.45
C CYS A 90 -2.09 10.25 12.00
N ARG A 91 -2.22 10.92 10.86
CA ARG A 91 -3.51 11.32 10.30
C ARG A 91 -3.62 10.89 8.85
N CYS A 92 -4.71 10.21 8.51
CA CYS A 92 -5.09 9.96 7.13
C CYS A 92 -5.86 11.16 6.59
N THR A 93 -5.38 11.76 5.51
CA THR A 93 -5.99 12.97 4.90
C THR A 93 -6.75 12.68 3.62
N SER A 94 -6.47 11.54 2.98
CA SER A 94 -7.14 11.04 1.80
C SER A 94 -7.03 9.51 1.76
N CYS A 95 -7.98 8.84 1.13
CA CYS A 95 -8.02 7.39 1.00
C CYS A 95 -8.30 7.00 -0.45
N ILE A 96 -7.83 5.80 -0.83
CA ILE A 96 -8.30 5.14 -2.05
C ILE A 96 -9.78 4.80 -1.95
N ASP A 97 -10.42 4.58 -3.10
CA ASP A 97 -11.71 3.90 -3.15
C ASP A 97 -11.58 2.48 -2.59
N ALA A 98 -12.60 2.01 -1.87
CA ALA A 98 -12.58 0.65 -1.32
C ALA A 98 -12.37 -0.39 -2.43
N TYR A 99 -11.66 -1.47 -2.10
CA TYR A 99 -11.59 -2.64 -2.97
C TYR A 99 -12.96 -3.30 -3.11
N THR A 100 -13.20 -3.92 -4.26
CA THR A 100 -14.40 -4.71 -4.54
C THR A 100 -14.05 -6.17 -4.84
N PRO A 101 -14.95 -7.13 -4.58
CA PRO A 101 -14.72 -8.53 -4.92
C PRO A 101 -14.45 -8.77 -6.42
N ASP A 102 -15.05 -7.98 -7.30
CA ASP A 102 -14.89 -8.11 -8.75
C ASP A 102 -13.47 -7.78 -9.21
N GLU A 103 -12.77 -6.90 -8.50
CA GLU A 103 -11.37 -6.57 -8.79
C GLU A 103 -10.40 -7.74 -8.50
N LEU A 104 -10.88 -8.76 -7.80
CA LEU A 104 -10.14 -9.98 -7.49
C LEU A 104 -10.55 -11.18 -8.34
N ALA A 105 -11.57 -11.05 -9.20
CA ALA A 105 -12.19 -12.17 -9.88
C ALA A 105 -11.24 -12.98 -10.80
N GLU A 106 -10.21 -12.33 -11.34
CA GLU A 106 -9.24 -12.96 -12.25
C GLU A 106 -7.88 -13.29 -11.55
N ILE A 107 -7.82 -13.15 -10.22
CA ILE A 107 -6.62 -13.46 -9.48
C ILE A 107 -6.51 -14.98 -9.31
N ASP A 108 -5.36 -15.53 -9.75
CA ASP A 108 -4.93 -16.90 -9.46
C ASP A 108 -3.67 -16.84 -8.60
N ALA A 109 -3.80 -17.20 -7.33
CA ALA A 109 -2.69 -17.11 -6.38
C ALA A 109 -2.78 -18.21 -5.32
N THR A 110 -1.68 -18.88 -5.09
CA THR A 110 -1.57 -19.91 -4.03
C THR A 110 -1.72 -19.33 -2.62
N VAL A 111 -1.29 -18.07 -2.44
CA VAL A 111 -1.36 -17.34 -1.17
C VAL A 111 -1.74 -15.89 -1.46
N CYS A 112 -2.76 -15.39 -0.76
CA CYS A 112 -3.12 -13.98 -0.73
C CYS A 112 -2.76 -13.35 0.61
N HIS A 113 -1.93 -12.30 0.57
CA HIS A 113 -1.62 -11.44 1.71
C HIS A 113 -2.42 -10.15 1.59
N VAL A 114 -3.42 -9.99 2.44
CA VAL A 114 -4.27 -8.79 2.47
C VAL A 114 -3.58 -7.73 3.32
N ALA A 115 -3.08 -6.69 2.68
CA ALA A 115 -2.27 -5.62 3.27
C ALA A 115 -3.07 -4.32 3.36
N GLY A 116 -4.16 -4.32 4.14
CA GLY A 116 -4.98 -3.13 4.42
C GLY A 116 -4.21 -2.09 5.23
N LEU A 117 -4.55 -0.81 5.06
CA LEU A 117 -3.89 0.30 5.73
C LEU A 117 -4.85 1.14 6.55
N VAL A 118 -6.03 1.44 6.02
CA VAL A 118 -7.04 2.26 6.69
C VAL A 118 -8.37 1.52 6.78
N ARG A 119 -9.19 1.91 7.75
CA ARG A 119 -10.51 1.30 7.91
C ARG A 119 -11.37 1.56 6.68
N GLY A 120 -11.87 0.49 6.07
CA GLY A 120 -12.79 0.55 4.94
C GLY A 120 -12.13 0.44 3.56
N ASP A 121 -10.79 0.37 3.47
CA ASP A 121 -10.09 0.13 2.21
C ASP A 121 -10.33 -1.30 1.67
N ILE A 122 -10.34 -2.30 2.56
CA ILE A 122 -10.59 -3.70 2.23
C ILE A 122 -11.72 -4.25 3.13
N GLY A 123 -12.86 -4.54 2.52
CA GLY A 123 -14.02 -5.10 3.20
C GLY A 123 -13.91 -6.61 3.45
N SER A 124 -14.78 -7.13 4.32
CA SER A 124 -14.83 -8.57 4.61
C SER A 124 -15.24 -9.41 3.38
N ASP A 125 -16.03 -8.86 2.48
CA ASP A 125 -16.41 -9.45 1.20
C ASP A 125 -15.21 -9.65 0.26
N VAL A 126 -14.30 -8.67 0.23
CA VAL A 126 -13.04 -8.75 -0.51
C VAL A 126 -12.12 -9.82 0.09
N ILE A 127 -12.02 -9.89 1.42
CA ILE A 127 -11.24 -10.94 2.11
C ILE A 127 -11.81 -12.33 1.78
N MET A 128 -13.14 -12.46 1.78
CA MET A 128 -13.80 -13.71 1.41
C MET A 128 -13.63 -14.07 -0.07
N ALA A 129 -13.52 -13.09 -0.95
CA ALA A 129 -13.19 -13.32 -2.36
C ALA A 129 -11.75 -13.79 -2.49
N ALA A 130 -10.79 -13.13 -1.86
CA ALA A 130 -9.37 -13.52 -1.86
C ALA A 130 -9.13 -14.95 -1.30
N ALA A 131 -9.96 -15.41 -0.38
CA ALA A 131 -9.86 -16.77 0.18
C ALA A 131 -10.35 -17.88 -0.77
N LYS A 132 -10.97 -17.52 -1.89
CA LYS A 132 -11.51 -18.47 -2.89
C LYS A 132 -10.65 -18.58 -4.16
N THR A 133 -9.69 -17.68 -4.28
CA THR A 133 -8.69 -17.69 -5.36
C THR A 133 -7.51 -18.64 -5.05
#